data_ac343674efb014b94a71fd2f35e17bbf
#
_entry.id   ac343674efb014b94a71fd2f35e17bbf
#
_cell.length_a   1.000
_cell.length_b   1.000
_cell.length_c   1.000
_cell.angle_alpha   90.00
_cell.angle_beta   90.00
_cell.angle_gamma   90.00
#
_symmetry.space_group_name_H-M   'P 1'
#
loop_
_entity.id
_entity.type
_entity.pdbx_description
1 polymer ?
#
loop_
_entity_poly.entity_id
_entity_poly.type
_entity_poly.pdbx_seq_one_letter_code
_entity_poly.pdbx_strand_id
1 'polypeptide(L)'
;MHYAPIIIHMHVNTHFHFFLGDTHYRNQFETSKSSGALSHSARTGWEDRMFDRKHHNATGFERVKYGTMNFVNDPKGVRACAGYGQSYFLLKPHVRDRCTITDMDSSSPSATLGTFRFIFHLLMKLSDAEVNSAF
;
A
#
# COMPACT_ATOMS: atom_id res chain seq x y z
N MET A 1 -4.16 15.67 -16.16
CA MET A 1 -4.38 15.23 -14.78
C MET A 1 -3.19 14.35 -14.38
N HIS A 2 -2.27 14.86 -13.58
CA HIS A 2 -1.18 14.03 -13.06
C HIS A 2 -1.77 13.10 -12.01
N TYR A 3 -1.84 11.83 -12.32
CA TYR A 3 -2.25 10.83 -11.34
C TYR A 3 -1.10 10.58 -10.36
N ALA A 4 -1.34 10.75 -9.07
CA ALA A 4 -0.37 10.40 -8.04
C ALA A 4 0.14 8.97 -8.25
N PRO A 5 1.46 8.75 -8.32
CA PRO A 5 1.99 7.41 -8.50
C PRO A 5 1.75 6.53 -7.27
N ILE A 6 1.50 5.25 -7.51
CA ILE A 6 1.48 4.25 -6.44
C ILE A 6 2.89 3.71 -6.30
N ILE A 7 3.41 3.74 -5.08
CA ILE A 7 4.77 3.29 -4.78
C ILE A 7 4.77 2.29 -3.63
N ILE A 8 5.78 1.44 -3.61
CA ILE A 8 6.07 0.51 -2.51
C ILE A 8 7.47 0.79 -2.02
N HIS A 9 7.58 1.35 -0.82
CA HIS A 9 8.88 1.60 -0.18
C HIS A 9 9.61 0.30 0.15
N MET A 10 10.93 0.32 0.05
CA MET A 10 11.78 -0.82 0.35
C MET A 10 13.21 -0.40 0.73
N HIS A 11 13.90 -1.26 1.43
CA HIS A 11 15.35 -1.18 1.64
C HIS A 11 16.08 -1.91 0.50
N VAL A 12 16.54 -1.18 -0.52
CA VAL A 12 17.18 -1.79 -1.70
C VAL A 12 18.39 -2.66 -1.32
N ASN A 13 19.23 -2.20 -0.40
CA ASN A 13 20.45 -2.92 -0.01
C ASN A 13 20.17 -4.29 0.65
N THR A 14 19.00 -4.45 1.28
CA THR A 14 18.63 -5.69 1.97
C THR A 14 17.70 -6.58 1.18
N HIS A 15 16.97 -6.02 0.21
CA HIS A 15 15.91 -6.77 -0.48
C HIS A 15 16.15 -6.96 -1.98
N PHE A 16 17.10 -6.22 -2.59
CA PHE A 16 17.27 -6.21 -4.04
C PHE A 16 17.56 -7.60 -4.62
N HIS A 17 18.37 -8.40 -3.94
CA HIS A 17 18.72 -9.74 -4.40
C HIS A 17 17.50 -10.69 -4.50
N PHE A 18 16.46 -10.48 -3.68
CA PHE A 18 15.23 -11.25 -3.81
C PHE A 18 14.49 -10.92 -5.10
N PHE A 19 14.50 -9.64 -5.50
CA PHE A 19 13.78 -9.21 -6.71
C PHE A 19 14.44 -9.70 -8.00
N LEU A 20 15.72 -10.00 -7.99
CA LEU A 20 16.42 -10.54 -9.17
C LEU A 20 16.01 -11.98 -9.48
N GLY A 21 15.59 -12.74 -8.48
CA GLY A 21 15.18 -14.14 -8.62
C GLY A 21 13.66 -14.37 -8.62
N ASP A 22 12.88 -13.36 -8.22
CA ASP A 22 11.44 -13.51 -8.07
C ASP A 22 10.69 -13.16 -9.36
N THR A 23 9.64 -13.90 -9.64
CA THR A 23 8.75 -13.65 -10.79
C THR A 23 7.66 -12.61 -10.49
N HIS A 24 7.47 -12.24 -9.22
CA HIS A 24 6.47 -11.29 -8.77
C HIS A 24 6.89 -10.65 -7.45
N TYR A 25 6.27 -9.51 -7.09
CA TYR A 25 6.44 -8.90 -5.78
C TYR A 25 5.75 -9.75 -4.71
N ARG A 26 6.54 -10.25 -3.74
CA ARG A 26 6.05 -11.05 -2.61
C ARG A 26 5.73 -10.18 -1.39
N ASN A 27 4.66 -10.53 -0.69
CA ASN A 27 4.27 -9.91 0.57
C ASN A 27 4.90 -10.64 1.78
N GLN A 28 4.63 -10.14 2.99
CA GLN A 28 5.16 -10.72 4.23
C GLN A 28 4.62 -12.13 4.54
N PHE A 29 3.44 -12.50 4.04
CA PHE A 29 2.89 -13.86 4.22
C PHE A 29 3.65 -14.89 3.40
N GLU A 30 4.24 -14.48 2.29
CA GLU A 30 5.06 -15.32 1.42
C GLU A 30 6.52 -15.38 1.89
N THR A 31 7.03 -14.30 2.48
CA THR A 31 8.47 -14.15 2.78
C THR A 31 8.79 -14.29 4.27
N SER A 32 7.81 -14.15 5.15
CA SER A 32 8.00 -14.01 6.60
C SER A 32 8.95 -12.87 6.97
N LYS A 33 9.02 -11.82 6.12
CA LYS A 33 9.84 -10.63 6.33
C LYS A 33 9.01 -9.37 6.10
N SER A 34 9.27 -8.35 6.89
CA SER A 34 8.66 -7.02 6.75
C SER A 34 9.62 -5.97 7.26
N SER A 35 9.65 -4.81 6.63
CA SER A 35 10.34 -3.62 7.15
C SER A 35 9.52 -2.88 8.21
N GLY A 36 8.22 -3.20 8.32
CA GLY A 36 7.31 -2.69 9.34
C GLY A 36 6.94 -3.75 10.38
N ALA A 37 5.76 -3.63 10.95
CA ALA A 37 5.26 -4.61 11.91
C ALA A 37 5.10 -5.99 11.25
N LEU A 38 5.86 -6.95 11.71
CA LEU A 38 5.78 -8.34 11.28
C LEU A 38 4.90 -9.12 12.25
N SER A 39 3.58 -9.02 12.06
CA SER A 39 2.63 -9.86 12.77
C SER A 39 1.59 -10.37 11.77
N HIS A 40 1.68 -11.65 11.42
CA HIS A 40 0.74 -12.28 10.50
C HIS A 40 -0.69 -12.24 11.05
N SER A 41 -0.87 -12.47 12.35
CA SER A 41 -2.19 -12.43 12.98
C SER A 41 -2.81 -11.03 12.98
N ALA A 42 -2.04 -9.99 13.35
CA ALA A 42 -2.51 -8.61 13.29
C ALA A 42 -2.87 -8.22 11.85
N ARG A 43 -2.00 -8.53 10.88
CA ARG A 43 -2.25 -8.25 9.47
C ARG A 43 -3.50 -8.97 8.96
N THR A 44 -3.68 -10.25 9.30
CA THR A 44 -4.90 -11.01 8.96
C THR A 44 -6.13 -10.33 9.55
N GLY A 45 -6.08 -9.88 10.81
CA GLY A 45 -7.18 -9.16 11.45
C GLY A 45 -7.52 -7.84 10.75
N TRP A 46 -6.52 -7.09 10.26
CA TRP A 46 -6.76 -5.86 9.48
C TRP A 46 -7.40 -6.17 8.14
N GLU A 47 -6.90 -7.18 7.41
CA GLU A 47 -7.46 -7.62 6.13
C GLU A 47 -8.89 -8.15 6.30
N ASP A 48 -9.14 -8.95 7.33
CA ASP A 48 -10.47 -9.48 7.64
C ASP A 48 -11.48 -8.35 7.86
N ARG A 49 -11.08 -7.32 8.60
CA ARG A 49 -11.92 -6.15 8.83
C ARG A 49 -12.17 -5.35 7.55
N MET A 50 -11.10 -5.04 6.80
CA MET A 50 -11.20 -4.22 5.58
C MET A 50 -11.96 -4.91 4.45
N PHE A 51 -11.81 -6.22 4.30
CA PHE A 51 -12.31 -6.98 3.15
C PHE A 51 -13.41 -7.99 3.50
N ASP A 52 -14.06 -7.81 4.66
CA ASP A 52 -15.12 -8.71 5.11
C ASP A 52 -14.72 -10.20 5.03
N ARG A 53 -13.51 -10.50 5.56
CA ARG A 53 -12.90 -11.84 5.61
C ARG A 53 -12.68 -12.53 4.25
N LYS A 54 -12.78 -11.82 3.13
CA LYS A 54 -12.59 -12.41 1.78
C LYS A 54 -11.22 -13.05 1.59
N HIS A 55 -10.21 -12.54 2.29
CA HIS A 55 -8.84 -13.08 2.23
C HIS A 55 -8.48 -13.99 3.41
N HIS A 56 -9.44 -14.35 4.28
CA HIS A 56 -9.15 -15.09 5.51
C HIS A 56 -8.43 -16.41 5.24
N ASN A 57 -8.89 -17.18 4.26
CA ASN A 57 -8.33 -18.47 3.87
C ASN A 57 -7.43 -18.37 2.62
N ALA A 58 -7.07 -17.15 2.18
CA ALA A 58 -6.22 -16.95 1.03
C ALA A 58 -4.79 -17.41 1.31
N THR A 59 -4.14 -17.97 0.28
CA THR A 59 -2.70 -18.26 0.34
C THR A 59 -1.90 -16.97 0.43
N GLY A 60 -0.64 -17.04 0.85
CA GLY A 60 0.23 -15.86 0.91
C GLY A 60 0.28 -15.10 -0.40
N PHE A 61 0.32 -15.79 -1.53
CA PHE A 61 0.33 -15.19 -2.88
C PHE A 61 -0.93 -14.37 -3.18
N GLU A 62 -2.10 -14.88 -2.78
CA GLU A 62 -3.41 -14.26 -3.04
C GLU A 62 -3.73 -13.09 -2.11
N ARG A 63 -2.99 -12.93 -1.01
CA ARG A 63 -3.20 -11.82 -0.09
C ARG A 63 -2.75 -10.50 -0.68
N VAL A 64 -3.33 -9.41 -0.19
CA VAL A 64 -3.07 -8.06 -0.69
C VAL A 64 -1.59 -7.67 -0.52
N LYS A 65 -1.11 -6.87 -1.47
CA LYS A 65 0.19 -6.20 -1.42
C LYS A 65 -0.05 -4.74 -1.06
N TYR A 66 0.74 -4.20 -0.14
CA TYR A 66 0.55 -2.85 0.39
C TYR A 66 1.49 -1.86 -0.28
N GLY A 67 0.97 -0.70 -0.56
CA GLY A 67 1.71 0.43 -1.09
C GLY A 67 1.11 1.74 -0.61
N THR A 68 1.63 2.85 -1.08
CA THR A 68 1.13 4.18 -0.77
C THR A 68 1.04 5.04 -2.02
N MET A 69 0.21 6.05 -1.99
CA MET A 69 0.10 7.05 -3.06
C MET A 69 1.05 8.21 -2.76
N ASN A 70 1.91 8.53 -3.70
CA ASN A 70 2.82 9.68 -3.62
C ASN A 70 2.14 10.90 -4.25
N PHE A 71 1.22 11.52 -3.53
CA PHE A 71 0.37 12.61 -4.03
C PHE A 71 1.16 13.81 -4.53
N VAL A 72 2.21 14.20 -3.80
CA VAL A 72 3.06 15.36 -4.14
C VAL A 72 4.19 15.00 -5.11
N ASN A 73 4.23 13.74 -5.57
CA ASN A 73 5.26 13.23 -6.46
C ASN A 73 6.70 13.54 -5.95
N ASP A 74 6.89 13.43 -4.63
CA ASP A 74 8.22 13.64 -4.02
C ASP A 74 9.18 12.55 -4.53
N PRO A 75 10.33 12.92 -5.12
CA PRO A 75 11.32 11.95 -5.58
C PRO A 75 11.91 11.08 -4.45
N LYS A 76 11.78 11.49 -3.20
CA LYS A 76 12.15 10.69 -2.02
C LYS A 76 11.04 9.75 -1.55
N GLY A 77 9.88 9.75 -2.24
CA GLY A 77 8.73 8.95 -1.87
C GLY A 77 7.89 9.59 -0.75
N VAL A 78 7.07 8.79 -0.09
CA VAL A 78 6.18 9.26 0.97
C VAL A 78 6.90 9.24 2.31
N ARG A 79 7.07 10.41 2.91
CA ARG A 79 7.84 10.60 4.16
C ARG A 79 7.35 9.71 5.30
N ALA A 80 6.04 9.55 5.46
CA ALA A 80 5.44 8.68 6.47
C ALA A 80 5.83 7.20 6.30
N CYS A 81 6.24 6.81 5.09
CA CYS A 81 6.66 5.44 4.76
C CYS A 81 8.18 5.25 4.75
N ALA A 82 8.98 6.26 5.12
CA ALA A 82 10.44 6.19 5.10
C ALA A 82 11.02 5.06 5.97
N GLY A 83 10.30 4.64 7.03
CA GLY A 83 10.66 3.48 7.85
C GLY A 83 10.68 2.16 7.10
N TYR A 84 9.98 2.06 5.96
CA TYR A 84 10.00 0.88 5.09
C TYR A 84 11.15 0.90 4.09
N GLY A 85 11.91 1.97 4.03
CA GLY A 85 13.06 2.17 3.16
C GLY A 85 13.00 3.49 2.40
N GLN A 86 14.18 3.97 1.98
CA GLN A 86 14.32 5.22 1.22
C GLN A 86 14.22 5.02 -0.30
N SER A 87 14.23 3.77 -0.75
CA SER A 87 13.99 3.41 -2.14
C SER A 87 12.56 2.92 -2.30
N TYR A 88 12.03 2.96 -3.51
CA TYR A 88 10.69 2.45 -3.77
C TYR A 88 10.53 1.91 -5.19
N PHE A 89 9.60 0.99 -5.34
CA PHE A 89 9.06 0.60 -6.64
C PHE A 89 7.98 1.57 -7.06
N LEU A 90 8.05 2.01 -8.31
CA LEU A 90 6.96 2.71 -8.97
C LEU A 90 6.09 1.68 -9.69
N LEU A 91 4.83 1.58 -9.30
CA LEU A 91 3.92 0.64 -9.93
C LEU A 91 3.43 1.16 -11.28
N LYS A 92 3.26 0.24 -12.22
CA LYS A 92 2.74 0.56 -13.56
C LYS A 92 1.30 1.11 -13.45
N PRO A 93 0.90 2.07 -14.29
CA PRO A 93 -0.41 2.73 -14.19
C PRO A 93 -1.60 1.77 -14.18
N HIS A 94 -1.58 0.69 -14.94
CA HIS A 94 -2.68 -0.29 -15.00
C HIS A 94 -2.93 -1.05 -13.67
N VAL A 95 -1.99 -0.99 -12.74
CA VAL A 95 -2.18 -1.61 -11.41
C VAL A 95 -3.32 -0.94 -10.65
N ARG A 96 -3.60 0.34 -10.93
CA ARG A 96 -4.71 1.11 -10.31
C ARG A 96 -6.07 0.43 -10.46
N ASP A 97 -6.31 -0.22 -11.59
CA ASP A 97 -7.59 -0.90 -11.86
C ASP A 97 -7.86 -2.06 -10.89
N ARG A 98 -6.82 -2.52 -10.20
CA ARG A 98 -6.87 -3.62 -9.24
C ARG A 98 -6.58 -3.20 -7.80
N CYS A 99 -6.43 -1.89 -7.55
CA CYS A 99 -6.14 -1.37 -6.24
C CYS A 99 -7.42 -0.98 -5.50
N THR A 100 -7.43 -1.27 -4.21
CA THR A 100 -8.24 -0.56 -3.23
C THR A 100 -7.41 0.51 -2.56
N ILE A 101 -8.05 1.56 -2.10
CA ILE A 101 -7.46 2.73 -1.45
C ILE A 101 -8.10 2.88 -0.09
N THR A 102 -7.32 3.30 0.89
CA THR A 102 -7.82 3.68 2.22
C THR A 102 -7.49 5.15 2.48
N ASP A 103 -8.37 5.82 3.21
CA ASP A 103 -8.18 7.19 3.69
C ASP A 103 -7.20 7.27 4.87
N MET A 104 -6.89 6.14 5.49
CA MET A 104 -6.02 6.01 6.66
C MET A 104 -5.11 4.79 6.54
N ASP A 105 -4.18 4.63 7.49
CA ASP A 105 -3.40 3.40 7.61
C ASP A 105 -4.32 2.18 7.77
N SER A 106 -3.98 1.08 7.13
CA SER A 106 -4.76 -0.17 7.14
C SER A 106 -4.95 -0.78 8.53
N SER A 107 -4.12 -0.42 9.50
CA SER A 107 -4.26 -0.82 10.90
C SER A 107 -5.39 -0.07 11.62
N SER A 108 -5.79 1.09 11.12
CA SER A 108 -6.85 1.89 11.71
C SER A 108 -8.20 1.19 11.63
N PRO A 109 -8.94 1.07 12.76
CA PRO A 109 -10.30 0.51 12.74
C PRO A 109 -11.29 1.39 11.97
N SER A 110 -10.96 2.67 11.76
CA SER A 110 -11.79 3.65 11.05
C SER A 110 -11.48 3.76 9.56
N ALA A 111 -10.48 3.01 9.06
CA ALA A 111 -10.10 3.07 7.66
C ALA A 111 -11.28 2.69 6.76
N THR A 112 -11.55 3.56 5.79
CA THR A 112 -12.60 3.35 4.79
C THR A 112 -11.97 2.95 3.46
N LEU A 113 -12.58 1.97 2.80
CA LEU A 113 -12.13 1.47 1.50
C LEU A 113 -12.80 2.21 0.34
N GLY A 114 -12.03 2.45 -0.71
CA GLY A 114 -12.49 2.89 -2.01
C GLY A 114 -11.70 2.22 -3.12
N THR A 115 -12.06 2.53 -4.35
CA THR A 115 -11.30 2.20 -5.55
C THR A 115 -11.07 3.46 -6.37
N PHE A 116 -10.17 3.44 -7.35
CA PHE A 116 -9.95 4.61 -8.21
C PHE A 116 -11.20 5.05 -9.00
N ARG A 117 -12.17 4.15 -9.20
CA ARG A 117 -13.46 4.47 -9.82
C ARG A 117 -14.48 5.07 -8.85
N PHE A 118 -14.35 4.74 -7.55
CA PHE A 118 -15.27 5.13 -6.49
C PHE A 118 -14.47 5.70 -5.31
N ILE A 119 -13.84 6.86 -5.53
CA ILE A 119 -12.93 7.50 -4.57
C ILE A 119 -13.56 8.71 -3.87
N PHE A 120 -14.64 9.28 -4.37
CA PHE A 120 -15.19 10.55 -3.89
C PHE A 120 -15.48 10.57 -2.39
N HIS A 121 -16.02 9.49 -1.84
CA HIS A 121 -16.30 9.40 -0.41
C HIS A 121 -15.04 9.44 0.47
N LEU A 122 -13.88 9.07 -0.07
CA LEU A 122 -12.59 9.22 0.61
C LEU A 122 -12.08 10.65 0.49
N LEU A 123 -12.19 11.27 -0.69
CA LEU A 123 -11.76 12.64 -0.93
C LEU A 123 -12.56 13.64 -0.07
N MET A 124 -13.83 13.40 0.15
CA MET A 124 -14.68 14.23 1.02
C MET A 124 -14.26 14.23 2.50
N LYS A 125 -13.40 13.29 2.90
CA LYS A 125 -12.84 13.25 4.27
C LYS A 125 -11.52 14.01 4.40
N LEU A 126 -10.88 14.37 3.28
CA LEU A 126 -9.66 15.15 3.30
C LEU A 126 -9.97 16.60 3.68
N SER A 127 -9.16 17.19 4.51
CA SER A 127 -9.20 18.63 4.78
C SER A 127 -8.74 19.43 3.55
N ASP A 128 -9.12 20.71 3.46
CA ASP A 128 -8.69 21.60 2.41
C ASP A 128 -7.17 21.67 2.28
N ALA A 129 -6.44 21.60 3.41
CA ALA A 129 -4.99 21.58 3.41
C ALA A 129 -4.41 20.31 2.78
N GLU A 130 -5.02 19.14 3.04
CA GLU A 130 -4.62 17.86 2.45
C GLU A 130 -4.95 17.83 0.96
N VAL A 131 -6.12 18.33 0.56
CA VAL A 131 -6.51 18.48 -0.86
C VAL A 131 -5.51 19.36 -1.58
N ASN A 132 -5.21 20.56 -1.06
CA ASN A 132 -4.28 21.50 -1.69
C ASN A 132 -2.83 20.99 -1.77
N SER A 133 -2.44 20.06 -0.90
CA SER A 133 -1.13 19.41 -0.96
C SER A 133 -1.09 18.22 -1.94
N ALA A 134 -2.24 17.70 -2.35
CA ALA A 134 -2.37 16.53 -3.19
C ALA A 134 -2.54 16.84 -4.69
N PHE A 135 -2.92 18.08 -5.02
CA PHE A 135 -3.16 18.59 -6.39
C PHE A 135 -2.35 19.84 -6.67
#